data_874cd8f89b249decf564938d15133f72
#
_entry.id   874cd8f89b249decf564938d15133f72
#
_cell.length_a   1.000
_cell.length_b   1.000
_cell.length_c   1.000
_cell.angle_alpha   90.00
_cell.angle_beta   90.00
_cell.angle_gamma   90.00
#
_symmetry.space_group_name_H-M   'P 1'
#
loop_
_entity.id
_entity.type
_entity.pdbx_description
1 polymer ?
#
loop_
_entity_poly.entity_id
_entity_poly.type
_entity_poly.pdbx_seq_one_letter_code
_entity_poly.pdbx_strand_id
1 'polypeptide(L)'
;MARRAVELTLPLGRRVFLVTGGRSLEQGGHLARLTDELDRQQVAWTRLSVTLEPDVALIDRAAALCRESASEVVLAVGGGSVLDAGKAVAALAANPGSVIEYLEDAGRGAPRPLLHPPLPVVALPTTCGSGSETTRNSVVRIPELQVKRSLRSDSLLPRVALIDPELAQGAPLPVAAAAGLD
;
A
#
# COMPACT_ATOMS: atom_id res chain seq x y z
N MET A 1 -7.95 -16.05 -4.68
CA MET A 1 -7.22 -14.80 -4.40
C MET A 1 -5.76 -14.85 -4.89
N ALA A 2 -4.84 -15.59 -4.26
CA ALA A 2 -3.38 -15.53 -4.52
C ALA A 2 -2.99 -15.62 -6.00
N ARG A 3 -3.40 -16.68 -6.69
CA ARG A 3 -3.11 -16.88 -8.13
C ARG A 3 -3.54 -15.68 -8.97
N ARG A 4 -4.76 -15.17 -8.77
CA ARG A 4 -5.28 -14.04 -9.56
C ARG A 4 -4.52 -12.74 -9.27
N ALA A 5 -4.13 -12.51 -8.00
CA ALA A 5 -3.31 -11.36 -7.63
C ALA A 5 -1.97 -11.38 -8.36
N VAL A 6 -1.28 -12.51 -8.38
CA VAL A 6 0.01 -12.66 -9.06
C VAL A 6 -0.15 -12.53 -10.57
N GLU A 7 -1.15 -13.17 -11.18
CA GLU A 7 -1.46 -13.04 -12.63
C GLU A 7 -1.66 -11.57 -13.05
N LEU A 8 -2.33 -10.76 -12.22
CA LEU A 8 -2.56 -9.33 -12.49
C LEU A 8 -1.32 -8.46 -12.22
N THR A 9 -0.41 -8.93 -11.36
CA THR A 9 0.83 -8.22 -11.01
C THR A 9 1.93 -8.44 -12.07
N LEU A 10 2.05 -9.65 -12.61
CA LEU A 10 3.12 -10.03 -13.56
C LEU A 10 3.29 -9.10 -14.76
N PRO A 11 2.22 -8.61 -15.42
CA PRO A 11 2.37 -7.66 -16.54
C PRO A 11 2.95 -6.30 -16.14
N LEU A 12 2.96 -5.99 -14.84
CA LEU A 12 3.44 -4.71 -14.29
C LEU A 12 4.88 -4.78 -13.78
N GLY A 13 5.38 -5.99 -13.49
CA GLY A 13 6.76 -6.20 -13.04
C GLY A 13 6.97 -7.57 -12.39
N ARG A 14 8.23 -7.98 -12.31
CA ARG A 14 8.66 -9.25 -11.70
C ARG A 14 9.47 -9.06 -10.41
N ARG A 15 9.71 -7.83 -10.01
CA ARG A 15 10.26 -7.48 -8.69
C ARG A 15 9.19 -6.74 -7.91
N VAL A 16 8.59 -7.42 -6.96
CA VAL A 16 7.40 -6.99 -6.22
C VAL A 16 7.78 -6.42 -4.86
N PHE A 17 7.31 -5.22 -4.56
CA PHE A 17 7.29 -4.71 -3.19
C PHE A 17 5.95 -5.07 -2.56
N LEU A 18 5.95 -6.08 -1.68
CA LEU A 18 4.74 -6.60 -1.05
C LEU A 18 4.47 -5.85 0.25
N VAL A 19 3.41 -5.05 0.28
CA VAL A 19 2.95 -4.34 1.49
C VAL A 19 1.75 -5.08 2.08
N THR A 20 1.88 -5.51 3.33
CA THR A 20 0.84 -6.30 4.00
C THR A 20 0.43 -5.69 5.33
N GLY A 21 -0.76 -6.03 5.78
CA GLY A 21 -1.18 -5.77 7.16
C GLY A 21 -0.50 -6.70 8.16
N GLY A 22 -1.00 -6.65 9.39
CA GLY A 22 -0.49 -7.48 10.47
C GLY A 22 -1.03 -8.93 10.45
N ARG A 23 -1.55 -9.37 11.58
CA ARG A 23 -1.80 -10.79 11.87
C ARG A 23 -2.91 -11.47 11.05
N SER A 24 -3.96 -10.77 10.64
CA SER A 24 -5.13 -11.39 10.01
C SER A 24 -4.80 -12.12 8.70
N LEU A 25 -3.94 -11.51 7.87
CA LEU A 25 -3.51 -12.11 6.61
C LEU A 25 -2.65 -13.37 6.84
N GLU A 26 -1.85 -13.37 7.90
CA GLU A 26 -1.02 -14.52 8.31
C GLU A 26 -1.89 -15.64 8.90
N GLN A 27 -2.76 -15.30 9.85
CA GLN A 27 -3.62 -16.26 10.54
C GLN A 27 -4.60 -16.95 9.59
N GLY A 28 -5.10 -16.25 8.57
CA GLY A 28 -5.95 -16.82 7.52
C GLY A 28 -5.19 -17.67 6.49
N GLY A 29 -3.86 -17.80 6.59
CA GLY A 29 -3.03 -18.52 5.62
C GLY A 29 -2.98 -17.84 4.24
N HIS A 30 -3.55 -16.65 4.09
CA HIS A 30 -3.59 -15.93 2.82
C HIS A 30 -2.22 -15.43 2.42
N LEU A 31 -1.39 -15.01 3.40
CA LEU A 31 -0.03 -14.57 3.13
C LEU A 31 0.82 -15.70 2.57
N ALA A 32 0.82 -16.88 3.22
CA ALA A 32 1.57 -18.03 2.75
C ALA A 32 1.18 -18.42 1.32
N ARG A 33 -0.12 -18.53 1.03
CA ARG A 33 -0.62 -18.81 -0.32
C ARG A 33 -0.16 -17.78 -1.36
N LEU A 34 -0.06 -16.51 -0.97
CA LEU A 34 0.38 -15.44 -1.86
C LEU A 34 1.88 -15.52 -2.14
N THR A 35 2.70 -15.71 -1.09
CA THR A 35 4.16 -15.85 -1.24
C THR A 35 4.54 -17.12 -1.98
N ASP A 36 3.90 -18.26 -1.69
CA ASP A 36 4.09 -19.52 -2.42
C ASP A 36 3.78 -19.36 -3.93
N GLU A 37 2.74 -18.58 -4.26
CA GLU A 37 2.40 -18.32 -5.66
C GLU A 37 3.43 -17.38 -6.34
N LEU A 38 3.93 -16.35 -5.63
CA LEU A 38 5.02 -15.51 -6.14
C LEU A 38 6.28 -16.34 -6.41
N ASP A 39 6.65 -17.21 -5.46
CA ASP A 39 7.82 -18.09 -5.57
C ASP A 39 7.65 -19.10 -6.73
N ARG A 40 6.46 -19.69 -6.87
CA ARG A 40 6.13 -20.62 -7.96
C ARG A 40 6.27 -19.95 -9.35
N GLN A 41 5.95 -18.65 -9.44
CA GLN A 41 6.08 -17.86 -10.65
C GLN A 41 7.47 -17.23 -10.83
N GLN A 42 8.42 -17.56 -9.93
CA GLN A 42 9.78 -17.00 -9.92
C GLN A 42 9.80 -15.46 -9.88
N VAL A 43 8.91 -14.88 -9.08
CA VAL A 43 8.83 -13.43 -8.84
C VAL A 43 9.69 -13.10 -7.62
N ALA A 44 10.63 -12.19 -7.78
CA ALA A 44 11.38 -11.66 -6.65
C ALA A 44 10.47 -10.73 -5.82
N TRP A 45 10.47 -10.87 -4.51
CA TRP A 45 9.65 -9.99 -3.67
C TRP A 45 10.37 -9.59 -2.37
N THR A 46 10.07 -8.36 -1.95
CA THR A 46 10.51 -7.79 -0.67
C THR A 46 9.28 -7.35 0.10
N ARG A 47 9.18 -7.72 1.40
CA ARG A 47 7.98 -7.45 2.19
C ARG A 47 8.15 -6.31 3.18
N LEU A 48 7.11 -5.47 3.27
CA LEU A 48 6.86 -4.53 4.35
C LEU A 48 5.58 -4.94 5.10
N SER A 49 5.64 -5.03 6.42
CA SER A 49 4.44 -5.20 7.27
C SER A 49 4.04 -3.88 7.91
N VAL A 50 2.79 -3.47 7.69
CA VAL A 50 2.20 -2.24 8.24
C VAL A 50 1.20 -2.63 9.33
N THR A 51 1.55 -2.42 10.59
CA THR A 51 0.74 -2.82 11.75
C THR A 51 -0.01 -1.67 12.40
N LEU A 52 0.37 -0.45 12.08
CA LEU A 52 -0.23 0.80 12.55
C LEU A 52 -0.53 1.70 11.34
N GLU A 53 -1.12 2.86 11.61
CA GLU A 53 -1.27 3.91 10.60
C GLU A 53 0.11 4.32 10.07
N PRO A 54 0.28 4.42 8.74
CA PRO A 54 1.56 4.78 8.15
C PRO A 54 1.95 6.21 8.54
N ASP A 55 3.16 6.36 9.07
CA ASP A 55 3.76 7.65 9.36
C ASP A 55 4.90 7.99 8.39
N VAL A 56 5.35 9.25 8.45
CA VAL A 56 6.43 9.77 7.59
C VAL A 56 7.67 8.86 7.65
N ALA A 57 8.11 8.49 8.84
CA ALA A 57 9.32 7.70 9.02
C ALA A 57 9.20 6.28 8.43
N LEU A 58 8.04 5.65 8.56
CA LEU A 58 7.76 4.34 7.96
C LEU A 58 7.82 4.43 6.42
N ILE A 59 7.14 5.43 5.84
CA ILE A 59 7.07 5.58 4.39
C ILE A 59 8.46 5.86 3.80
N ASP A 60 9.24 6.76 4.42
CA ASP A 60 10.57 7.11 3.95
C ASP A 60 11.52 5.90 3.95
N ARG A 61 11.54 5.12 5.04
CA ARG A 61 12.32 3.87 5.12
C ARG A 61 11.85 2.82 4.11
N ALA A 62 10.54 2.66 3.98
CA ALA A 62 9.98 1.69 3.05
C ALA A 62 10.26 2.05 1.59
N ALA A 63 10.23 3.33 1.23
CA ALA A 63 10.59 3.79 -0.11
C ALA A 63 12.08 3.55 -0.41
N ALA A 64 12.97 3.74 0.58
CA ALA A 64 14.39 3.39 0.43
C ALA A 64 14.56 1.89 0.16
N LEU A 65 13.92 1.03 0.96
CA LEU A 65 13.95 -0.42 0.77
C LEU A 65 13.36 -0.85 -0.59
N CYS A 66 12.30 -0.19 -1.04
CA CYS A 66 11.67 -0.43 -2.34
C CYS A 66 12.65 -0.10 -3.50
N ARG A 67 13.42 0.97 -3.39
CA ARG A 67 14.49 1.33 -4.34
C ARG A 67 15.65 0.32 -4.31
N GLU A 68 16.13 -0.03 -3.13
CA GLU A 68 17.23 -0.98 -2.93
C GLU A 68 16.90 -2.36 -3.50
N SER A 69 15.65 -2.81 -3.36
CA SER A 69 15.17 -4.07 -3.95
C SER A 69 14.89 -3.95 -5.46
N ALA A 70 15.13 -2.79 -6.05
CA ALA A 70 14.83 -2.50 -7.46
C ALA A 70 13.41 -2.93 -7.86
N SER A 71 12.43 -2.75 -6.96
CA SER A 71 11.04 -3.16 -7.19
C SER A 71 10.42 -2.40 -8.36
N GLU A 72 9.57 -3.08 -9.12
CA GLU A 72 8.92 -2.57 -10.34
C GLU A 72 7.43 -2.29 -10.12
N VAL A 73 6.84 -2.96 -9.11
CA VAL A 73 5.41 -2.89 -8.80
C VAL A 73 5.22 -3.05 -7.30
N VAL A 74 4.23 -2.36 -6.76
CA VAL A 74 3.78 -2.50 -5.38
C VAL A 74 2.52 -3.35 -5.34
N LEU A 75 2.55 -4.45 -4.59
CA LEU A 75 1.39 -5.28 -4.29
C LEU A 75 0.98 -5.03 -2.84
N ALA A 76 -0.12 -4.31 -2.64
CA ALA A 76 -0.63 -3.94 -1.33
C ALA A 76 -1.84 -4.78 -0.95
N VAL A 77 -1.73 -5.55 0.16
CA VAL A 77 -2.79 -6.47 0.63
C VAL A 77 -3.12 -6.16 2.08
N GLY A 78 -4.25 -5.49 2.32
CA GLY A 78 -4.62 -5.07 3.67
C GLY A 78 -5.77 -4.07 3.72
N GLY A 79 -6.00 -3.51 4.88
CA GLY A 79 -6.96 -2.40 5.07
C GLY A 79 -6.44 -1.07 4.51
N GLY A 80 -7.23 -0.01 4.67
CA GLY A 80 -6.93 1.33 4.15
C GLY A 80 -5.51 1.82 4.46
N SER A 81 -5.03 1.64 5.70
CA SER A 81 -3.66 2.03 6.10
C SER A 81 -2.56 1.32 5.29
N VAL A 82 -2.79 0.04 4.94
CA VAL A 82 -1.85 -0.75 4.14
C VAL A 82 -1.84 -0.27 2.70
N LEU A 83 -3.04 -0.03 2.13
CA LEU A 83 -3.19 0.46 0.76
C LEU A 83 -2.61 1.86 0.63
N ASP A 84 -2.84 2.73 1.61
CA ASP A 84 -2.25 4.07 1.67
C ASP A 84 -0.72 4.00 1.76
N ALA A 85 -0.18 3.15 2.65
CA ALA A 85 1.26 2.93 2.71
C ALA A 85 1.82 2.47 1.36
N GLY A 86 1.17 1.52 0.70
CA GLY A 86 1.57 1.03 -0.63
C GLY A 86 1.62 2.14 -1.67
N LYS A 87 0.60 3.00 -1.73
CA LYS A 87 0.56 4.15 -2.66
C LYS A 87 1.65 5.18 -2.36
N ALA A 88 1.85 5.54 -1.08
CA ALA A 88 2.91 6.48 -0.70
C ALA A 88 4.31 5.94 -1.02
N VAL A 89 4.57 4.66 -0.70
CA VAL A 89 5.84 4.00 -1.04
C VAL A 89 6.06 3.98 -2.56
N ALA A 90 5.05 3.63 -3.33
CA ALA A 90 5.12 3.62 -4.79
C ALA A 90 5.50 5.01 -5.36
N ALA A 91 4.92 6.07 -4.78
CA ALA A 91 5.24 7.46 -5.17
C ALA A 91 6.67 7.82 -4.82
N LEU A 92 7.10 7.57 -3.58
CA LEU A 92 8.42 7.94 -3.12
C LEU A 92 9.53 7.06 -3.68
N ALA A 93 9.26 5.83 -4.06
CA ALA A 93 10.25 4.99 -4.73
C ALA A 93 10.73 5.61 -6.05
N ALA A 94 9.84 6.33 -6.75
CA ALA A 94 10.13 7.00 -8.01
C ALA A 94 10.52 8.49 -7.85
N ASN A 95 10.33 9.08 -6.67
CA ASN A 95 10.54 10.51 -6.44
C ASN A 95 11.48 10.77 -5.27
N PRO A 96 12.33 11.82 -5.35
CA PRO A 96 13.34 12.12 -4.32
C PRO A 96 12.71 12.82 -3.10
N GLY A 97 13.41 12.78 -1.97
CA GLY A 97 13.06 13.48 -0.74
C GLY A 97 12.22 12.63 0.22
N SER A 98 11.62 13.28 1.21
CA SER A 98 10.75 12.68 2.23
C SER A 98 9.28 12.85 1.85
N VAL A 99 8.43 11.90 2.25
CA VAL A 99 6.98 11.95 1.98
C VAL A 99 6.33 13.23 2.50
N ILE A 100 6.84 13.78 3.59
CA ILE A 100 6.30 15.03 4.18
C ILE A 100 6.35 16.22 3.21
N GLU A 101 7.28 16.24 2.24
CA GLU A 101 7.38 17.29 1.24
C GLU A 101 6.20 17.26 0.23
N TYR A 102 5.53 16.12 0.12
CA TYR A 102 4.44 15.87 -0.82
C TYR A 102 3.05 15.92 -0.16
N LEU A 103 3.00 16.05 1.18
CA LEU A 103 1.74 16.08 1.92
C LEU A 103 1.10 17.47 1.88
N GLU A 104 -0.23 17.49 1.67
CA GLU A 104 -1.05 18.69 1.77
C GLU A 104 -1.03 19.24 3.22
N ASP A 105 -0.96 20.55 3.37
CA ASP A 105 -1.06 21.25 4.66
C ASP A 105 -0.12 20.70 5.77
N ALA A 106 1.07 20.25 5.39
CA ALA A 106 2.06 19.73 6.34
C ALA A 106 2.87 20.83 7.06
N GLY A 107 2.43 22.09 6.98
CA GLY A 107 3.12 23.23 7.59
C GLY A 107 4.40 23.66 6.84
N ARG A 108 4.58 23.22 5.61
CA ARG A 108 5.77 23.47 4.77
C ARG A 108 5.45 24.22 3.47
N GLY A 109 4.32 24.89 3.40
CA GLY A 109 3.83 25.55 2.18
C GLY A 109 3.12 24.58 1.24
N ALA A 110 3.08 24.89 -0.05
CA ALA A 110 2.45 24.04 -1.05
C ALA A 110 3.18 22.69 -1.19
N PRO A 111 2.44 21.57 -1.35
CA PRO A 111 3.06 20.27 -1.52
C PRO A 111 3.89 20.22 -2.81
N ARG A 112 5.02 19.52 -2.73
CA ARG A 112 5.87 19.27 -3.88
C ARG A 112 5.15 18.39 -4.89
N PRO A 113 5.16 18.71 -6.18
CA PRO A 113 4.57 17.84 -7.20
C PRO A 113 5.43 16.58 -7.39
N LEU A 114 4.79 15.46 -7.73
CA LEU A 114 5.51 14.26 -8.17
C LEU A 114 6.16 14.54 -9.53
N LEU A 115 7.48 14.35 -9.61
CA LEU A 115 8.26 14.58 -10.84
C LEU A 115 8.19 13.38 -11.78
N HIS A 116 8.06 12.19 -11.20
CA HIS A 116 7.98 10.93 -11.92
C HIS A 116 6.70 10.18 -11.52
N PRO A 117 6.09 9.44 -12.46
CA PRO A 117 4.96 8.59 -12.13
C PRO A 117 5.34 7.58 -11.02
N PRO A 118 4.45 7.33 -10.05
CA PRO A 118 4.62 6.26 -9.07
C PRO A 118 4.82 4.90 -9.73
N LEU A 119 5.44 3.97 -9.02
CA LEU A 119 5.37 2.55 -9.42
C LEU A 119 3.89 2.12 -9.50
N PRO A 120 3.54 1.20 -10.41
CA PRO A 120 2.18 0.68 -10.47
C PRO A 120 1.82 -0.01 -9.16
N VAL A 121 0.58 0.22 -8.70
CA VAL A 121 0.03 -0.39 -7.48
C VAL A 121 -1.06 -1.38 -7.85
N VAL A 122 -0.97 -2.59 -7.30
CA VAL A 122 -2.04 -3.59 -7.27
C VAL A 122 -2.58 -3.63 -5.85
N ALA A 123 -3.84 -3.26 -5.68
CA ALA A 123 -4.48 -3.11 -4.38
C ALA A 123 -5.48 -4.26 -4.12
N LEU A 124 -5.30 -4.94 -2.98
CA LEU A 124 -6.19 -5.99 -2.48
C LEU A 124 -6.71 -5.59 -1.09
N PRO A 125 -7.89 -4.97 -1.00
CA PRO A 125 -8.47 -4.61 0.28
C PRO A 125 -8.88 -5.84 1.09
N THR A 126 -8.63 -5.79 2.41
CA THR A 126 -9.08 -6.79 3.39
C THR A 126 -10.13 -6.24 4.35
N THR A 127 -10.54 -5.00 4.16
CA THR A 127 -11.63 -4.33 4.88
C THR A 127 -12.52 -3.61 3.88
N CYS A 128 -13.81 -3.53 4.16
CA CYS A 128 -14.77 -2.74 3.38
C CYS A 128 -14.92 -1.36 4.06
N GLY A 129 -14.99 -0.27 3.28
CA GLY A 129 -15.27 1.08 3.79
C GLY A 129 -14.26 2.12 3.36
N SER A 130 -12.96 1.91 3.53
CA SER A 130 -11.93 2.94 3.25
C SER A 130 -11.89 3.43 1.80
N GLY A 131 -12.27 2.58 0.83
CA GLY A 131 -12.22 2.89 -0.61
C GLY A 131 -10.81 3.20 -1.14
N SER A 132 -9.76 2.97 -0.34
CA SER A 132 -8.38 3.36 -0.71
C SER A 132 -7.89 2.68 -2.00
N GLU A 133 -8.44 1.54 -2.35
CA GLU A 133 -8.17 0.82 -3.61
C GLU A 133 -8.68 1.56 -4.87
N THR A 134 -9.58 2.54 -4.71
CA THR A 134 -10.19 3.30 -5.81
C THR A 134 -9.97 4.81 -5.69
N THR A 135 -9.14 5.25 -4.73
CA THR A 135 -8.87 6.67 -4.51
C THR A 135 -7.45 7.06 -4.94
N ARG A 136 -7.29 8.35 -5.28
CA ARG A 136 -6.04 8.97 -5.74
C ARG A 136 -5.24 9.65 -4.64
N ASN A 137 -5.51 9.33 -3.39
CA ASN A 137 -4.81 9.88 -2.23
C ASN A 137 -4.26 8.77 -1.34
N SER A 138 -3.27 9.11 -0.54
CA SER A 138 -2.71 8.30 0.52
C SER A 138 -2.64 9.14 1.79
N VAL A 139 -3.19 8.64 2.88
CA VAL A 139 -3.20 9.33 4.17
C VAL A 139 -1.99 8.89 4.99
N VAL A 140 -1.18 9.85 5.41
CA VAL A 140 0.04 9.64 6.20
C VAL A 140 -0.03 10.44 7.50
N ARG A 141 0.34 9.81 8.60
CA ARG A 141 0.41 10.46 9.91
C ARG A 141 1.72 11.23 10.05
N ILE A 142 1.63 12.44 10.61
CA ILE A 142 2.77 13.27 11.02
C ILE A 142 2.77 13.30 12.55
N PRO A 143 3.56 12.42 13.21
CA PRO A 143 3.51 12.28 14.68
C PRO A 143 3.84 13.58 15.41
N GLU A 144 4.80 14.34 14.92
CA GLU A 144 5.28 15.59 15.52
C GLU A 144 4.21 16.67 15.58
N LEU A 145 3.28 16.65 14.59
CA LEU A 145 2.16 17.60 14.53
C LEU A 145 0.84 17.00 15.05
N GLN A 146 0.84 15.70 15.40
CA GLN A 146 -0.35 14.94 15.81
C GLN A 146 -1.52 15.02 14.80
N VAL A 147 -1.21 15.10 13.51
CA VAL A 147 -2.19 15.19 12.41
C VAL A 147 -1.98 14.10 11.39
N LYS A 148 -3.01 13.88 10.56
CA LYS A 148 -2.95 13.11 9.33
C LYS A 148 -3.07 14.06 8.14
N ARG A 149 -2.30 13.80 7.10
CA ARG A 149 -2.31 14.59 5.86
C ARG A 149 -2.29 13.68 4.65
N SER A 150 -2.83 14.19 3.56
CA SER A 150 -2.92 13.43 2.29
C SER A 150 -1.76 13.79 1.36
N LEU A 151 -1.15 12.78 0.80
CA LEU A 151 -0.48 12.87 -0.49
C LEU A 151 -1.54 12.62 -1.56
N ARG A 152 -1.71 13.56 -2.49
CA ARG A 152 -2.76 13.49 -3.51
C ARG A 152 -2.19 13.70 -4.90
N SER A 153 -2.51 12.79 -5.80
CA SER A 153 -2.18 12.89 -7.23
C SER A 153 -3.05 11.92 -8.02
N ASP A 154 -3.45 12.28 -9.23
CA ASP A 154 -4.19 11.38 -10.12
C ASP A 154 -3.40 10.11 -10.46
N SER A 155 -2.06 10.21 -10.44
CA SER A 155 -1.17 9.07 -10.67
C SER A 155 -1.10 8.06 -9.52
N LEU A 156 -1.68 8.37 -8.34
CA LEU A 156 -1.75 7.44 -7.20
C LEU A 156 -2.90 6.44 -7.29
N LEU A 157 -3.80 6.60 -8.26
CA LEU A 157 -4.87 5.62 -8.43
C LEU A 157 -4.27 4.25 -8.72
N PRO A 158 -4.61 3.21 -7.93
CA PRO A 158 -4.11 1.86 -8.18
C PRO A 158 -4.39 1.39 -9.61
N ARG A 159 -3.41 0.72 -10.21
CA ARG A 159 -3.54 0.19 -11.57
C ARG A 159 -4.54 -0.95 -11.64
N VAL A 160 -4.64 -1.70 -10.55
CA VAL A 160 -5.58 -2.81 -10.36
C VAL A 160 -6.14 -2.75 -8.95
N ALA A 161 -7.45 -2.84 -8.82
CA ALA A 161 -8.14 -3.12 -7.56
C ALA A 161 -8.75 -4.53 -7.67
N LEU A 162 -8.25 -5.48 -6.89
CA LEU A 162 -8.76 -6.85 -6.84
C LEU A 162 -9.57 -7.03 -5.55
N ILE A 163 -10.88 -7.02 -5.68
CA ILE A 163 -11.81 -7.21 -4.57
C ILE A 163 -12.11 -8.69 -4.41
N ASP A 164 -11.68 -9.26 -3.29
CA ASP A 164 -11.96 -10.67 -2.95
C ASP A 164 -12.67 -10.73 -1.59
N PRO A 165 -13.94 -11.13 -1.57
CA PRO A 165 -14.73 -11.20 -0.33
C PRO A 165 -14.13 -12.12 0.75
N GLU A 166 -13.37 -13.15 0.37
CA GLU A 166 -12.71 -14.05 1.32
C GLU A 166 -11.71 -13.31 2.20
N LEU A 167 -11.05 -12.27 1.68
CA LEU A 167 -10.10 -11.47 2.44
C LEU A 167 -10.78 -10.63 3.53
N ALA A 168 -12.00 -10.18 3.29
CA ALA A 168 -12.75 -9.36 4.24
C ALA A 168 -13.40 -10.20 5.37
N GLN A 169 -13.63 -11.51 5.16
CA GLN A 169 -14.23 -12.38 6.17
C GLN A 169 -13.38 -12.54 7.44
N GLY A 170 -12.08 -12.37 7.35
CA GLY A 170 -11.15 -12.42 8.49
C GLY A 170 -11.06 -11.13 9.31
N ALA A 171 -11.78 -10.07 8.95
CA ALA A 171 -11.74 -8.81 9.69
C ALA A 171 -12.40 -8.97 11.07
N PRO A 172 -11.74 -8.52 12.18
CA PRO A 172 -12.37 -8.51 13.50
C PRO A 172 -13.66 -7.70 13.48
N LEU A 173 -14.68 -8.17 14.22
CA LEU A 173 -16.00 -7.53 14.25
C LEU A 173 -15.95 -6.00 14.51
N PRO A 174 -15.15 -5.48 15.46
CA PRO A 174 -15.05 -4.03 15.66
C PRO A 174 -14.51 -3.28 14.42
N VAL A 175 -13.58 -3.91 13.68
CA VAL A 175 -13.02 -3.33 12.45
C VAL A 175 -14.08 -3.35 11.34
N ALA A 176 -14.78 -4.48 11.17
CA ALA A 176 -15.84 -4.60 10.18
C ALA A 176 -16.99 -3.62 10.45
N ALA A 177 -17.38 -3.44 11.72
CA ALA A 177 -18.42 -2.48 12.12
C ALA A 177 -18.00 -1.03 11.86
N ALA A 178 -16.78 -0.65 12.23
CA ALA A 178 -16.25 0.70 11.96
C ALA A 178 -16.16 0.98 10.45
N ALA A 179 -15.65 0.02 9.68
CA ALA A 179 -15.52 0.15 8.23
C ALA A 179 -16.87 0.17 7.49
N GLY A 180 -17.90 -0.43 8.07
CA GLY A 180 -19.26 -0.40 7.49
C GLY A 180 -20.02 0.91 7.73
N LEU A 181 -19.48 1.82 8.54
CA LEU A 181 -20.03 3.15 8.82
C LEU A 181 -19.36 4.24 7.95
N ASP A 182 -18.22 3.96 7.34
CA ASP A 182 -17.53 4.84 6.39
C ASP A 182 -18.15 4.74 4.98
#